data_be0a7598b50cef961b333dbdf5cf4f97
#
_entry.id   be0a7598b50cef961b333dbdf5cf4f97
#
_cell.length_a   1.000
_cell.length_b   1.000
_cell.length_c   1.000
_cell.angle_alpha   90.00
_cell.angle_beta   90.00
_cell.angle_gamma   90.00
#
_symmetry.space_group_name_H-M   'P 1'
#
loop_
_entity.id
_entity.type
_entity.pdbx_description
1 polymer ?
#
loop_
_entity_poly.entity_id
_entity_poly.type
_entity_poly.pdbx_seq_one_letter_code
_entity_poly.pdbx_strand_id
1 'polypeptide(L)'
;MRNTYYKDEQITKKIDLSSIGSIMKYVFRFKWSFIGVMVLLLLSSVLALLPPFFVERLTDHVVVNQDYKEFTRIIIALVTIGILDVLINFINMFVMGKTGQKIIYLIRKDVFDNLMRLPFDFFDNRPAGKIVIRVTNYVDNVANFFSTSFINLIVSFLRIAVVLGFMVYLSGWLTLVIVATMIPLLILVNVVRKKSKKYQEITKVKASNRCAFLVESIMGVKEIKCFNRREFNENIYEKVQKDNADAYFDYVFCSEWNTLIFEGIWNLGSMFLYGVAYFLLKSDNPAYMIAPGVLIQFLSYMGLVYEPFSTLSNIIQQMAEVSANLELILEIKDMEPSIKNPEHPKYLTDPKGEVEFKNVTFCYEPGVSILEHFDLKVSAGETIALVGATGSGKTTIINMLTRFYDVTEGSVTIDGTDVRDLDLGNLRRTVGVVMQDPFMFKGSVIDNIRYGRPDATDEECIAAAKAIGADAFIGKLSKGYETEFGEGGKGLSGGEKQLISFARIILKDPKILVFDEATSSVDSETEAMIQRSLEKIIEGRTAFFVAHRLSTIKKSNRILYIGNKGILEEGSFAELMAKKGYFYSLENA
;
A
#
# COMPACT_ATOMS: atom_id res chain seq x y z
N MET A 1 31.63 4.69 4.70
CA MET A 1 30.21 4.37 4.88
C MET A 1 29.99 2.93 4.44
N ARG A 2 29.67 2.02 5.36
CA ARG A 2 29.26 0.66 5.01
C ARG A 2 27.87 0.75 4.36
N ASN A 3 27.78 0.43 3.07
CA ASN A 3 26.53 0.39 2.32
C ASN A 3 25.57 -0.63 2.96
N THR A 4 24.61 -0.15 3.71
CA THR A 4 23.50 -0.93 4.31
C THR A 4 22.41 -1.31 3.29
N TYR A 5 22.55 -0.92 2.03
CA TYR A 5 21.61 -1.22 0.93
C TYR A 5 21.54 -2.69 0.49
N TYR A 6 22.36 -3.58 1.11
CA TYR A 6 22.47 -4.99 0.72
C TYR A 6 21.70 -5.97 1.63
N LYS A 7 20.95 -5.48 2.62
CA LYS A 7 20.10 -6.36 3.42
C LYS A 7 18.70 -6.42 2.81
N ASP A 8 18.52 -7.39 1.94
CA ASP A 8 17.20 -7.73 1.41
C ASP A 8 16.34 -8.41 2.46
N GLU A 9 15.12 -7.95 2.60
CA GLU A 9 14.06 -8.77 3.22
C GLU A 9 13.88 -10.00 2.33
N GLN A 10 14.38 -11.15 2.76
CA GLN A 10 14.17 -12.41 2.05
C GLN A 10 12.70 -12.79 2.15
N ILE A 11 11.96 -12.55 1.07
CA ILE A 11 10.60 -13.08 0.90
C ILE A 11 10.75 -14.58 0.57
N THR A 12 11.06 -15.40 1.56
CA THR A 12 11.17 -16.86 1.44
C THR A 12 10.00 -17.53 2.16
N LYS A 13 8.77 -17.24 1.79
CA LYS A 13 7.63 -18.01 2.27
C LYS A 13 6.99 -18.83 1.16
N LYS A 14 6.63 -20.08 1.49
CA LYS A 14 5.87 -20.98 0.61
C LYS A 14 4.50 -20.38 0.36
N ILE A 15 3.97 -20.60 -0.86
CA ILE A 15 2.62 -20.21 -1.24
C ILE A 15 1.63 -20.76 -0.22
N ASP A 16 1.01 -19.88 0.56
CA ASP A 16 -0.05 -20.26 1.48
C ASP A 16 -1.41 -20.19 0.77
N LEU A 17 -1.95 -21.37 0.46
CA LEU A 17 -3.24 -21.50 -0.21
C LEU A 17 -4.41 -21.02 0.68
N SER A 18 -4.24 -20.96 2.01
CA SER A 18 -5.28 -20.50 2.93
C SER A 18 -5.57 -19.00 2.73
N SER A 19 -4.53 -18.23 2.46
CA SER A 19 -4.60 -16.79 2.20
C SER A 19 -5.43 -16.48 0.94
N ILE A 20 -5.40 -17.35 -0.07
CA ILE A 20 -6.21 -17.22 -1.30
C ILE A 20 -7.71 -17.28 -0.97
N GLY A 21 -8.11 -18.12 -0.01
CA GLY A 21 -9.50 -18.25 0.43
C GLY A 21 -10.11 -16.95 0.95
N SER A 22 -9.32 -16.11 1.60
CA SER A 22 -9.77 -14.82 2.15
C SER A 22 -10.17 -13.82 1.07
N ILE A 23 -9.48 -13.82 -0.07
CA ILE A 23 -9.82 -12.94 -1.21
C ILE A 23 -10.93 -13.53 -2.07
N MET A 24 -11.05 -14.85 -2.14
CA MET A 24 -12.14 -15.48 -2.90
C MET A 24 -13.53 -14.99 -2.44
N LYS A 25 -13.70 -14.54 -1.19
CA LYS A 25 -14.94 -13.91 -0.73
C LYS A 25 -15.33 -12.67 -1.55
N TYR A 26 -14.34 -11.83 -1.94
CA TYR A 26 -14.58 -10.66 -2.78
C TYR A 26 -14.92 -11.06 -4.23
N VAL A 27 -14.25 -12.08 -4.75
CA VAL A 27 -14.50 -12.63 -6.09
C VAL A 27 -15.90 -13.24 -6.16
N PHE A 28 -16.29 -14.07 -5.18
CA PHE A 28 -17.62 -14.71 -5.15
C PHE A 28 -18.78 -13.72 -5.02
N ARG A 29 -18.55 -12.51 -4.53
CA ARG A 29 -19.56 -11.45 -4.52
C ARG A 29 -20.01 -11.07 -5.93
N PHE A 30 -19.15 -11.27 -6.94
CA PHE A 30 -19.42 -10.99 -8.35
C PHE A 30 -19.55 -12.24 -9.20
N LYS A 31 -19.94 -13.38 -8.60
CA LYS A 31 -20.01 -14.70 -9.27
C LYS A 31 -20.75 -14.68 -10.60
N TRP A 32 -21.82 -13.90 -10.74
CA TRP A 32 -22.57 -13.82 -11.99
C TRP A 32 -21.78 -13.16 -13.14
N SER A 33 -20.97 -12.13 -12.83
CA SER A 33 -20.07 -11.54 -13.82
C SER A 33 -19.01 -12.56 -14.28
N PHE A 34 -18.44 -13.32 -13.33
CA PHE A 34 -17.46 -14.37 -13.64
C PHE A 34 -18.06 -15.49 -14.47
N ILE A 35 -19.25 -15.99 -14.11
CA ILE A 35 -19.97 -17.02 -14.88
C ILE A 35 -20.29 -16.51 -16.28
N GLY A 36 -20.80 -15.28 -16.41
CA GLY A 36 -21.09 -14.70 -17.72
C GLY A 36 -19.86 -14.60 -18.62
N VAL A 37 -18.73 -14.13 -18.06
CA VAL A 37 -17.44 -14.07 -18.77
C VAL A 37 -16.94 -15.47 -19.15
N MET A 38 -17.04 -16.45 -18.25
CA MET A 38 -16.66 -17.84 -18.54
C MET A 38 -17.47 -18.42 -19.71
N VAL A 39 -18.77 -18.18 -19.73
CA VAL A 39 -19.66 -18.63 -20.83
C VAL A 39 -19.26 -17.96 -22.15
N LEU A 40 -19.02 -16.65 -22.14
CA LEU A 40 -18.58 -15.92 -23.33
C LEU A 40 -17.22 -16.38 -23.86
N LEU A 41 -16.26 -16.66 -22.95
CA LEU A 41 -14.93 -17.17 -23.32
C LEU A 41 -14.99 -18.62 -23.84
N LEU A 42 -15.88 -19.46 -23.29
CA LEU A 42 -16.17 -20.76 -23.84
C LEU A 42 -16.77 -20.69 -25.25
N LEU A 43 -17.71 -19.77 -25.46
CA LEU A 43 -18.27 -19.50 -26.77
C LEU A 43 -17.19 -19.03 -27.76
N SER A 44 -16.32 -18.10 -27.38
CA SER A 44 -15.16 -17.66 -28.17
C SER A 44 -14.23 -18.86 -28.50
N SER A 45 -13.99 -19.76 -27.52
CA SER A 45 -13.16 -20.94 -27.73
C SER A 45 -13.75 -21.91 -28.75
N VAL A 46 -15.08 -22.07 -28.77
CA VAL A 46 -15.78 -22.89 -29.78
C VAL A 46 -15.77 -22.17 -31.14
N LEU A 47 -16.01 -20.86 -31.18
CA LEU A 47 -15.92 -20.07 -32.39
C LEU A 47 -14.53 -20.13 -33.03
N ALA A 48 -13.46 -20.19 -32.22
CA ALA A 48 -12.08 -20.31 -32.71
C ALA A 48 -11.79 -21.64 -33.46
N LEU A 49 -12.64 -22.68 -33.32
CA LEU A 49 -12.53 -23.91 -34.11
C LEU A 49 -13.07 -23.79 -35.55
N LEU A 50 -13.95 -22.81 -35.78
CA LEU A 50 -14.64 -22.70 -37.08
C LEU A 50 -13.76 -22.19 -38.22
N PRO A 51 -12.88 -21.18 -38.05
CA PRO A 51 -12.02 -20.69 -39.10
C PRO A 51 -11.13 -21.78 -39.72
N PRO A 52 -10.41 -22.62 -38.97
CA PRO A 52 -9.64 -23.72 -39.54
C PRO A 52 -10.51 -24.73 -40.29
N PHE A 53 -11.72 -25.01 -39.80
CA PHE A 53 -12.69 -25.90 -40.48
C PHE A 53 -13.13 -25.33 -41.82
N PHE A 54 -13.42 -24.03 -41.89
CA PHE A 54 -13.79 -23.40 -43.17
C PHE A 54 -12.61 -23.29 -44.13
N VAL A 55 -11.38 -23.14 -43.65
CA VAL A 55 -10.17 -23.17 -44.48
C VAL A 55 -9.94 -24.56 -45.08
N GLU A 56 -10.13 -25.62 -44.32
CA GLU A 56 -10.10 -26.99 -44.83
C GLU A 56 -11.10 -27.19 -45.96
N ARG A 57 -12.37 -26.82 -45.73
CA ARG A 57 -13.42 -26.96 -46.73
C ARG A 57 -13.14 -26.13 -48.00
N LEU A 58 -12.56 -24.93 -47.82
CA LEU A 58 -12.14 -24.08 -48.91
C LEU A 58 -11.06 -24.76 -49.78
N THR A 59 -10.07 -25.40 -49.12
CA THR A 59 -8.96 -26.07 -49.79
C THR A 59 -9.42 -27.34 -50.54
N ASP A 60 -10.19 -28.20 -49.89
CA ASP A 60 -10.51 -29.51 -50.40
C ASP A 60 -11.68 -29.54 -51.38
N HIS A 61 -12.62 -28.63 -51.26
CA HIS A 61 -13.83 -28.61 -52.09
C HIS A 61 -13.91 -27.40 -53.01
N VAL A 62 -13.74 -26.18 -52.48
CA VAL A 62 -14.02 -24.97 -53.24
C VAL A 62 -12.95 -24.69 -54.29
N VAL A 63 -11.67 -24.81 -53.92
CA VAL A 63 -10.55 -24.56 -54.84
C VAL A 63 -10.52 -25.66 -55.94
N VAL A 64 -10.73 -26.91 -55.56
CA VAL A 64 -10.71 -28.05 -56.49
C VAL A 64 -11.88 -27.98 -57.50
N ASN A 65 -13.08 -27.63 -57.05
CA ASN A 65 -14.29 -27.58 -57.87
C ASN A 65 -14.56 -26.21 -58.52
N GLN A 66 -13.75 -25.19 -58.24
CA GLN A 66 -13.89 -23.79 -58.71
C GLN A 66 -15.27 -23.18 -58.40
N ASP A 67 -15.89 -23.55 -57.26
CA ASP A 67 -17.20 -23.04 -56.84
C ASP A 67 -17.09 -21.65 -56.18
N TYR A 68 -17.17 -20.61 -57.00
CA TYR A 68 -17.12 -19.21 -56.56
C TYR A 68 -18.29 -18.78 -55.64
N LYS A 69 -19.45 -19.47 -55.73
CA LYS A 69 -20.58 -19.19 -54.84
C LYS A 69 -20.34 -19.68 -53.43
N GLU A 70 -19.82 -20.89 -53.30
CA GLU A 70 -19.45 -21.45 -52.01
C GLU A 70 -18.26 -20.67 -51.41
N PHE A 71 -17.27 -20.29 -52.23
CA PHE A 71 -16.18 -19.42 -51.84
C PHE A 71 -16.68 -18.14 -51.16
N THR A 72 -17.61 -17.41 -51.80
CA THR A 72 -18.17 -16.18 -51.26
C THR A 72 -18.90 -16.40 -49.93
N ARG A 73 -19.64 -17.50 -49.80
CA ARG A 73 -20.32 -17.84 -48.53
C ARG A 73 -19.34 -18.10 -47.40
N ILE A 74 -18.26 -18.84 -47.66
CA ILE A 74 -17.22 -19.10 -46.66
C ILE A 74 -16.52 -17.82 -46.21
N ILE A 75 -16.17 -16.94 -47.15
CA ILE A 75 -15.56 -15.64 -46.79
C ILE A 75 -16.50 -14.80 -45.92
N ILE A 76 -17.79 -14.73 -46.26
CA ILE A 76 -18.77 -14.00 -45.42
C ILE A 76 -18.86 -14.65 -44.03
N ALA A 77 -18.87 -16.01 -43.97
CA ALA A 77 -18.88 -16.71 -42.67
C ALA A 77 -17.63 -16.40 -41.83
N LEU A 78 -16.43 -16.44 -42.43
CA LEU A 78 -15.18 -16.12 -41.75
C LEU A 78 -15.15 -14.66 -41.22
N VAL A 79 -15.59 -13.71 -42.05
CA VAL A 79 -15.70 -12.30 -41.63
C VAL A 79 -16.70 -12.15 -40.46
N THR A 80 -17.85 -12.83 -40.55
CA THR A 80 -18.88 -12.79 -39.52
C THR A 80 -18.36 -13.37 -38.19
N ILE A 81 -17.67 -14.52 -38.25
CA ILE A 81 -17.05 -15.17 -37.08
C ILE A 81 -15.99 -14.24 -36.46
N GLY A 82 -15.15 -13.60 -37.30
CA GLY A 82 -14.14 -12.65 -36.81
C GLY A 82 -14.77 -11.44 -36.11
N ILE A 83 -15.83 -10.87 -36.66
CA ILE A 83 -16.57 -9.78 -36.03
C ILE A 83 -17.19 -10.24 -34.69
N LEU A 84 -17.81 -11.42 -34.66
CA LEU A 84 -18.39 -11.97 -33.43
C LEU A 84 -17.33 -12.21 -32.35
N ASP A 85 -16.18 -12.76 -32.71
CA ASP A 85 -15.08 -12.99 -31.76
C ASP A 85 -14.55 -11.67 -31.18
N VAL A 86 -14.35 -10.64 -32.02
CA VAL A 86 -13.95 -9.30 -31.56
C VAL A 86 -14.99 -8.71 -30.60
N LEU A 87 -16.28 -8.84 -30.90
CA LEU A 87 -17.36 -8.35 -30.03
C LEU A 87 -17.38 -9.09 -28.69
N ILE A 88 -17.24 -10.41 -28.70
CA ILE A 88 -17.19 -11.22 -27.48
C ILE A 88 -15.99 -10.81 -26.63
N ASN A 89 -14.80 -10.69 -27.21
CA ASN A 89 -13.59 -10.28 -26.51
C ASN A 89 -13.72 -8.85 -25.96
N PHE A 90 -14.32 -7.93 -26.69
CA PHE A 90 -14.60 -6.58 -26.21
C PHE A 90 -15.52 -6.59 -24.98
N ILE A 91 -16.64 -7.32 -25.04
CA ILE A 91 -17.57 -7.46 -23.91
C ILE A 91 -16.86 -8.06 -22.70
N ASN A 92 -16.07 -9.11 -22.90
CA ASN A 92 -15.29 -9.74 -21.84
C ASN A 92 -14.34 -8.75 -21.18
N MET A 93 -13.53 -8.04 -21.97
CA MET A 93 -12.57 -7.04 -21.47
C MET A 93 -13.28 -5.94 -20.67
N PHE A 94 -14.43 -5.45 -21.16
CA PHE A 94 -15.21 -4.43 -20.48
C PHE A 94 -15.81 -4.92 -19.15
N VAL A 95 -16.45 -6.10 -19.15
CA VAL A 95 -17.06 -6.68 -17.95
C VAL A 95 -16.00 -7.00 -16.90
N MET A 96 -14.86 -7.56 -17.33
CA MET A 96 -13.76 -7.92 -16.42
C MET A 96 -13.08 -6.69 -15.87
N GLY A 97 -12.81 -5.67 -16.69
CA GLY A 97 -12.24 -4.41 -16.23
C GLY A 97 -13.12 -3.74 -15.17
N LYS A 98 -14.44 -3.67 -15.43
CA LYS A 98 -15.40 -3.11 -14.45
C LYS A 98 -15.49 -3.93 -13.17
N THR A 99 -15.48 -5.27 -13.27
CA THR A 99 -15.55 -6.17 -12.12
C THR A 99 -14.27 -6.11 -11.30
N GLY A 100 -13.11 -6.10 -11.95
CA GLY A 100 -11.80 -5.95 -11.31
C GLY A 100 -11.70 -4.65 -10.50
N GLN A 101 -12.12 -3.51 -11.07
CA GLN A 101 -12.11 -2.23 -10.36
C GLN A 101 -13.05 -2.23 -9.14
N LYS A 102 -14.18 -2.92 -9.19
CA LYS A 102 -15.06 -3.06 -8.03
C LYS A 102 -14.43 -3.93 -6.92
N ILE A 103 -13.72 -4.99 -7.29
CA ILE A 103 -12.98 -5.83 -6.34
C ILE A 103 -11.87 -5.02 -5.68
N ILE A 104 -11.07 -4.28 -6.48
CA ILE A 104 -10.03 -3.37 -5.99
C ILE A 104 -10.61 -2.38 -4.97
N TYR A 105 -11.72 -1.73 -5.31
CA TYR A 105 -12.38 -0.77 -4.43
C TYR A 105 -12.76 -1.39 -3.09
N LEU A 106 -13.36 -2.59 -3.08
CA LEU A 106 -13.78 -3.26 -1.85
C LEU A 106 -12.59 -3.65 -0.97
N ILE A 107 -11.54 -4.22 -1.57
CA ILE A 107 -10.33 -4.62 -0.83
C ILE A 107 -9.66 -3.37 -0.25
N ARG A 108 -9.46 -2.32 -1.06
CA ARG A 108 -8.85 -1.07 -0.59
C ARG A 108 -9.63 -0.43 0.54
N LYS A 109 -10.98 -0.42 0.43
CA LYS A 109 -11.85 0.12 1.48
C LYS A 109 -11.65 -0.64 2.79
N ASP A 110 -11.72 -1.98 2.76
CA ASP A 110 -11.59 -2.80 3.97
C ASP A 110 -10.20 -2.68 4.59
N VAL A 111 -9.13 -2.65 3.76
CA VAL A 111 -7.75 -2.45 4.23
C VAL A 111 -7.57 -1.06 4.81
N PHE A 112 -8.10 -0.02 4.17
CA PHE A 112 -8.00 1.35 4.66
C PHE A 112 -8.79 1.56 5.95
N ASP A 113 -10.01 1.01 6.02
CA ASP A 113 -10.84 1.09 7.23
C ASP A 113 -10.14 0.43 8.43
N ASN A 114 -9.46 -0.70 8.22
CA ASN A 114 -8.68 -1.33 9.28
C ASN A 114 -7.40 -0.55 9.60
N LEU A 115 -6.69 -0.08 8.58
CA LEU A 115 -5.47 0.72 8.76
C LEU A 115 -5.72 1.93 9.67
N MET A 116 -6.85 2.63 9.49
CA MET A 116 -7.20 3.79 10.32
C MET A 116 -7.55 3.42 11.78
N ARG A 117 -7.76 2.15 12.09
CA ARG A 117 -8.00 1.63 13.44
C ARG A 117 -6.75 1.11 14.13
N LEU A 118 -5.67 0.91 13.39
CA LEU A 118 -4.42 0.38 13.94
C LEU A 118 -3.80 1.36 14.94
N PRO A 119 -3.08 0.86 15.96
CA PRO A 119 -2.45 1.67 16.98
C PRO A 119 -1.26 2.44 16.41
N PHE A 120 -0.82 3.45 17.15
CA PHE A 120 0.27 4.33 16.75
C PHE A 120 1.59 3.58 16.55
N ASP A 121 1.84 2.55 17.36
CA ASP A 121 2.98 1.62 17.25
C ASP A 121 3.15 1.02 15.84
N PHE A 122 2.05 0.73 15.16
CA PHE A 122 2.11 0.23 13.79
C PHE A 122 2.75 1.24 12.82
N PHE A 123 2.45 2.54 13.01
CA PHE A 123 2.95 3.61 12.15
C PHE A 123 4.36 4.05 12.51
N ASP A 124 4.72 4.07 13.80
CA ASP A 124 6.04 4.44 14.28
C ASP A 124 7.12 3.47 13.80
N ASN A 125 6.80 2.17 13.76
CA ASN A 125 7.75 1.13 13.40
C ASN A 125 7.83 0.85 11.88
N ARG A 126 7.04 1.55 11.04
CA ARG A 126 6.98 1.29 9.59
C ARG A 126 7.05 2.58 8.77
N PRO A 127 7.94 2.64 7.76
CA PRO A 127 7.99 3.78 6.84
C PRO A 127 6.65 3.97 6.10
N ALA A 128 6.12 5.19 6.08
CA ALA A 128 4.84 5.52 5.44
C ALA A 128 4.78 5.06 3.96
N GLY A 129 5.89 5.18 3.21
CA GLY A 129 5.97 4.72 1.83
C GLY A 129 5.71 3.22 1.65
N LYS A 130 6.17 2.36 2.61
CA LYS A 130 5.87 0.93 2.56
C LYS A 130 4.38 0.65 2.77
N ILE A 131 3.72 1.39 3.68
CA ILE A 131 2.28 1.26 3.94
C ILE A 131 1.48 1.67 2.69
N VAL A 132 1.84 2.79 2.06
CA VAL A 132 1.18 3.27 0.83
C VAL A 132 1.28 2.22 -0.29
N ILE A 133 2.46 1.65 -0.54
CA ILE A 133 2.65 0.61 -1.57
C ILE A 133 1.79 -0.63 -1.28
N ARG A 134 1.65 -1.04 -0.02
CA ARG A 134 0.81 -2.19 0.36
C ARG A 134 -0.67 -1.94 0.06
N VAL A 135 -1.17 -0.75 0.34
CA VAL A 135 -2.59 -0.39 0.12
C VAL A 135 -2.89 -0.08 -1.35
N THR A 136 -1.91 0.36 -2.13
CA THR A 136 -2.06 0.68 -3.56
C THR A 136 -1.62 -0.46 -4.46
N ASN A 137 -0.33 -0.58 -4.71
CA ASN A 137 0.22 -1.45 -5.75
C ASN A 137 -0.02 -2.93 -5.48
N TYR A 138 0.10 -3.38 -4.22
CA TYR A 138 -0.11 -4.79 -3.91
C TYR A 138 -1.58 -5.19 -4.07
N VAL A 139 -2.52 -4.32 -3.67
CA VAL A 139 -3.95 -4.56 -3.89
C VAL A 139 -4.28 -4.62 -5.37
N ASP A 140 -3.68 -3.72 -6.20
CA ASP A 140 -3.87 -3.74 -7.65
C ASP A 140 -3.37 -5.04 -8.28
N ASN A 141 -2.17 -5.47 -7.91
CA ASN A 141 -1.58 -6.72 -8.43
C ASN A 141 -2.44 -7.94 -8.09
N VAL A 142 -2.90 -8.03 -6.84
CA VAL A 142 -3.77 -9.13 -6.39
C VAL A 142 -5.10 -9.12 -7.12
N ALA A 143 -5.76 -7.98 -7.20
CA ALA A 143 -7.08 -7.89 -7.84
C ALA A 143 -7.00 -8.09 -9.36
N ASN A 144 -5.96 -7.59 -10.03
CA ASN A 144 -5.73 -7.82 -11.44
C ASN A 144 -5.46 -9.30 -11.75
N PHE A 145 -4.74 -10.00 -10.88
CA PHE A 145 -4.54 -11.43 -11.03
C PHE A 145 -5.87 -12.18 -11.00
N PHE A 146 -6.71 -11.95 -10.00
CA PHE A 146 -7.99 -12.65 -9.87
C PHE A 146 -9.01 -12.25 -10.94
N SER A 147 -8.98 -11.00 -11.42
CA SER A 147 -9.91 -10.51 -12.43
C SER A 147 -9.54 -10.91 -13.86
N THR A 148 -8.25 -11.15 -14.16
CA THR A 148 -7.79 -11.46 -15.53
C THR A 148 -7.04 -12.78 -15.60
N SER A 149 -5.93 -12.92 -14.89
CA SER A 149 -5.01 -14.04 -15.05
C SER A 149 -5.62 -15.38 -14.61
N PHE A 150 -6.34 -15.40 -13.49
CA PHE A 150 -6.97 -16.60 -12.97
C PHE A 150 -8.07 -17.14 -13.90
N ILE A 151 -8.86 -16.24 -14.50
CA ILE A 151 -9.89 -16.62 -15.48
C ILE A 151 -9.25 -17.13 -16.76
N ASN A 152 -8.24 -16.41 -17.26
CA ASN A 152 -7.49 -16.85 -18.42
C ASN A 152 -6.86 -18.23 -18.22
N LEU A 153 -6.43 -18.55 -17.01
CA LEU A 153 -5.94 -19.90 -16.66
C LEU A 153 -7.03 -20.97 -16.89
N ILE A 154 -8.21 -20.75 -16.31
CA ILE A 154 -9.33 -21.72 -16.42
C ILE A 154 -9.75 -21.88 -17.89
N VAL A 155 -9.89 -20.76 -18.61
CA VAL A 155 -10.30 -20.77 -20.01
C VAL A 155 -9.24 -21.42 -20.89
N SER A 156 -7.95 -21.19 -20.62
CA SER A 156 -6.85 -21.85 -21.34
C SER A 156 -6.91 -23.37 -21.23
N PHE A 157 -7.16 -23.90 -20.03
CA PHE A 157 -7.36 -25.35 -19.85
C PHE A 157 -8.58 -25.86 -20.58
N LEU A 158 -9.70 -25.13 -20.52
CA LEU A 158 -10.92 -25.53 -21.25
C LEU A 158 -10.71 -25.46 -22.76
N ARG A 159 -10.04 -24.42 -23.27
CA ARG A 159 -9.70 -24.28 -24.69
C ARG A 159 -8.83 -25.44 -25.16
N ILE A 160 -7.76 -25.79 -24.43
CA ILE A 160 -6.92 -26.95 -24.74
C ILE A 160 -7.76 -28.24 -24.81
N ALA A 161 -8.62 -28.49 -23.82
CA ALA A 161 -9.45 -29.68 -23.76
C ALA A 161 -10.41 -29.76 -24.95
N VAL A 162 -11.09 -28.67 -25.32
CA VAL A 162 -12.02 -28.60 -26.46
C VAL A 162 -11.28 -28.80 -27.77
N VAL A 163 -10.15 -28.08 -27.97
CA VAL A 163 -9.38 -28.21 -29.23
C VAL A 163 -8.79 -29.61 -29.39
N LEU A 164 -8.16 -30.17 -28.33
CA LEU A 164 -7.61 -31.53 -28.38
C LEU A 164 -8.70 -32.58 -28.60
N GLY A 165 -9.86 -32.43 -27.94
CA GLY A 165 -11.00 -33.34 -28.17
C GLY A 165 -11.47 -33.35 -29.63
N PHE A 166 -11.54 -32.16 -30.26
CA PHE A 166 -11.90 -32.03 -31.66
C PHE A 166 -10.81 -32.59 -32.60
N MET A 167 -9.53 -32.36 -32.28
CA MET A 167 -8.41 -32.90 -33.04
C MET A 167 -8.36 -34.45 -32.99
N VAL A 168 -8.65 -35.06 -31.84
CA VAL A 168 -8.75 -36.54 -31.73
C VAL A 168 -9.88 -37.07 -32.58
N TYR A 169 -11.01 -36.37 -32.64
CA TYR A 169 -12.14 -36.73 -33.50
C TYR A 169 -11.78 -36.71 -35.00
N LEU A 170 -10.97 -35.72 -35.42
CA LEU A 170 -10.53 -35.59 -36.82
C LEU A 170 -9.47 -36.64 -37.23
N SER A 171 -8.40 -36.75 -36.44
CA SER A 171 -7.33 -37.72 -36.65
C SER A 171 -6.53 -37.97 -35.38
N GLY A 172 -6.67 -39.15 -34.80
CA GLY A 172 -5.92 -39.53 -33.59
C GLY A 172 -4.41 -39.57 -33.82
N TRP A 173 -3.93 -39.95 -35.01
CA TRP A 173 -2.49 -40.02 -35.32
C TRP A 173 -1.83 -38.64 -35.37
N LEU A 174 -2.45 -37.68 -36.05
CA LEU A 174 -1.94 -36.30 -36.10
C LEU A 174 -1.99 -35.64 -34.73
N THR A 175 -3.03 -35.91 -33.94
CA THR A 175 -3.14 -35.42 -32.57
C THR A 175 -2.03 -35.98 -31.67
N LEU A 176 -1.71 -37.26 -31.81
CA LEU A 176 -0.62 -37.90 -31.06
C LEU A 176 0.73 -37.24 -31.36
N VAL A 177 1.01 -36.87 -32.61
CA VAL A 177 2.22 -36.12 -32.99
C VAL A 177 2.29 -34.80 -32.23
N ILE A 178 1.21 -34.01 -32.20
CA ILE A 178 1.18 -32.72 -31.54
C ILE A 178 1.36 -32.89 -30.04
N VAL A 179 0.68 -33.83 -29.39
CA VAL A 179 0.83 -34.11 -27.96
C VAL A 179 2.26 -34.57 -27.64
N ALA A 180 2.86 -35.42 -28.50
CA ALA A 180 4.24 -35.88 -28.31
C ALA A 180 5.26 -34.73 -28.38
N THR A 181 5.05 -33.71 -29.22
CA THR A 181 5.91 -32.53 -29.28
C THR A 181 5.73 -31.58 -28.09
N MET A 182 4.59 -31.64 -27.38
CA MET A 182 4.36 -30.84 -26.19
C MET A 182 5.16 -31.30 -24.96
N ILE A 183 5.47 -32.59 -24.86
CA ILE A 183 6.22 -33.13 -23.71
C ILE A 183 7.61 -32.51 -23.60
N PRO A 184 8.48 -32.50 -24.64
CA PRO A 184 9.76 -31.83 -24.58
C PRO A 184 9.63 -30.30 -24.36
N LEU A 185 8.57 -29.67 -24.92
CA LEU A 185 8.29 -28.26 -24.67
C LEU A 185 8.12 -27.98 -23.17
N LEU A 186 7.25 -28.72 -22.48
CA LEU A 186 6.99 -28.55 -21.07
C LEU A 186 8.25 -28.72 -20.21
N ILE A 187 9.09 -29.72 -20.56
CA ILE A 187 10.34 -29.98 -19.85
C ILE A 187 11.31 -28.80 -20.04
N LEU A 188 11.55 -28.39 -21.28
CA LEU A 188 12.52 -27.32 -21.60
C LEU A 188 12.08 -25.97 -21.04
N VAL A 189 10.81 -25.60 -21.19
CA VAL A 189 10.26 -24.38 -20.62
C VAL A 189 10.41 -24.37 -19.10
N ASN A 190 10.17 -25.49 -18.41
CA ASN A 190 10.32 -25.57 -16.96
C ASN A 190 11.79 -25.40 -16.51
N VAL A 191 12.75 -25.92 -17.28
CA VAL A 191 14.20 -25.74 -17.02
C VAL A 191 14.58 -24.27 -17.15
N VAL A 192 14.22 -23.64 -18.28
CA VAL A 192 14.51 -22.22 -18.54
C VAL A 192 13.84 -21.34 -17.49
N ARG A 193 12.57 -21.62 -17.14
CA ARG A 193 11.83 -20.88 -16.13
C ARG A 193 12.53 -20.87 -14.76
N LYS A 194 13.03 -22.02 -14.30
CA LYS A 194 13.78 -22.10 -13.03
C LYS A 194 15.03 -21.23 -13.05
N LYS A 195 15.74 -21.22 -14.18
CA LYS A 195 16.96 -20.40 -14.37
C LYS A 195 16.62 -18.92 -14.49
N SER A 196 15.64 -18.57 -15.29
CA SER A 196 15.14 -17.19 -15.49
C SER A 196 14.65 -16.56 -14.18
N LYS A 197 13.95 -17.33 -13.33
CA LYS A 197 13.51 -16.87 -12.00
C LYS A 197 14.69 -16.39 -11.14
N LYS A 198 15.79 -17.12 -11.11
CA LYS A 198 17.00 -16.73 -10.35
C LYS A 198 17.55 -15.38 -10.82
N TYR A 199 17.68 -15.18 -12.13
CA TYR A 199 18.16 -13.92 -12.69
C TYR A 199 17.18 -12.78 -12.46
N GLN A 200 15.87 -13.05 -12.52
CA GLN A 200 14.84 -12.07 -12.20
C GLN A 200 14.92 -11.58 -10.75
N GLU A 201 15.16 -12.47 -9.79
CA GLU A 201 15.36 -12.11 -8.39
C GLU A 201 16.57 -11.19 -8.23
N ILE A 202 17.70 -11.50 -8.87
CA ILE A 202 18.90 -10.64 -8.87
C ILE A 202 18.59 -9.27 -9.47
N THR A 203 17.88 -9.23 -10.60
CA THR A 203 17.48 -7.96 -11.25
C THR A 203 16.57 -7.12 -10.36
N LYS A 204 15.61 -7.73 -9.66
CA LYS A 204 14.73 -7.03 -8.70
C LYS A 204 15.54 -6.37 -7.57
N VAL A 205 16.53 -7.07 -7.03
CA VAL A 205 17.44 -6.53 -6.00
C VAL A 205 18.21 -5.32 -6.53
N LYS A 206 18.84 -5.46 -7.69
CA LYS A 206 19.62 -4.37 -8.31
C LYS A 206 18.76 -3.17 -8.66
N ALA A 207 17.55 -3.40 -9.17
CA ALA A 207 16.57 -2.33 -9.43
C ALA A 207 16.13 -1.61 -8.14
N SER A 208 15.91 -2.34 -7.06
CA SER A 208 15.58 -1.77 -5.74
C SER A 208 16.71 -0.87 -5.23
N ASN A 209 17.98 -1.33 -5.31
CA ASN A 209 19.15 -0.56 -4.90
C ASN A 209 19.28 0.73 -5.73
N ARG A 210 19.03 0.66 -7.04
CA ARG A 210 19.02 1.82 -7.92
C ARG A 210 17.95 2.84 -7.50
N CYS A 211 16.72 2.38 -7.25
CA CYS A 211 15.63 3.23 -6.78
C CYS A 211 15.96 3.88 -5.43
N ALA A 212 16.50 3.12 -4.48
CA ALA A 212 16.87 3.65 -3.17
C ALA A 212 17.92 4.75 -3.28
N PHE A 213 18.96 4.56 -4.09
CA PHE A 213 19.98 5.58 -4.34
C PHE A 213 19.42 6.84 -5.02
N LEU A 214 18.49 6.67 -5.98
CA LEU A 214 17.82 7.81 -6.62
C LEU A 214 17.00 8.64 -5.62
N VAL A 215 16.23 7.97 -4.78
CA VAL A 215 15.41 8.64 -3.75
C VAL A 215 16.30 9.39 -2.77
N GLU A 216 17.39 8.77 -2.29
CA GLU A 216 18.37 9.39 -1.41
C GLU A 216 19.03 10.62 -2.07
N SER A 217 19.45 10.50 -3.33
CA SER A 217 20.08 11.60 -4.06
C SER A 217 19.13 12.76 -4.31
N ILE A 218 17.82 12.49 -4.55
CA ILE A 218 16.80 13.54 -4.74
C ILE A 218 16.52 14.23 -3.41
N MET A 219 16.36 13.47 -2.33
CA MET A 219 16.15 14.03 -0.99
C MET A 219 17.35 14.85 -0.51
N GLY A 220 18.56 14.37 -0.77
CA GLY A 220 19.82 15.02 -0.41
C GLY A 220 20.37 16.01 -1.45
N VAL A 221 19.55 16.46 -2.43
CA VAL A 221 20.04 17.31 -3.54
C VAL A 221 20.64 18.65 -3.08
N LYS A 222 20.13 19.20 -1.98
CA LYS A 222 20.65 20.45 -1.39
C LYS A 222 22.07 20.23 -0.87
N GLU A 223 22.29 19.17 -0.11
CA GLU A 223 23.58 18.77 0.45
C GLU A 223 24.59 18.45 -0.66
N ILE A 224 24.18 17.69 -1.69
CA ILE A 224 25.02 17.39 -2.84
C ILE A 224 25.51 18.68 -3.51
N LYS A 225 24.61 19.67 -3.67
CA LYS A 225 24.95 20.98 -4.25
C LYS A 225 25.81 21.81 -3.30
N CYS A 226 25.46 21.90 -2.01
CA CYS A 226 26.21 22.68 -1.02
C CYS A 226 27.66 22.18 -0.86
N PHE A 227 27.87 20.87 -0.87
CA PHE A 227 29.19 20.27 -0.78
C PHE A 227 29.90 20.06 -2.12
N ASN A 228 29.30 20.50 -3.24
CA ASN A 228 29.81 20.35 -4.60
C ASN A 228 30.20 18.88 -4.93
N ARG A 229 29.35 17.92 -4.53
CA ARG A 229 29.59 16.47 -4.68
C ARG A 229 28.83 15.83 -5.84
N ARG A 230 28.51 16.62 -6.86
CA ARG A 230 27.76 16.14 -8.04
C ARG A 230 28.47 14.98 -8.72
N GLU A 231 29.72 15.15 -9.14
CA GLU A 231 30.50 14.15 -9.86
C GLU A 231 30.65 12.85 -9.05
N PHE A 232 30.87 12.97 -7.73
CA PHE A 232 30.95 11.81 -6.84
C PHE A 232 29.65 10.98 -6.86
N ASN A 233 28.48 11.63 -6.81
CA ASN A 233 27.18 10.94 -6.85
C ASN A 233 26.88 10.40 -8.24
N GLU A 234 27.24 11.11 -9.32
CA GLU A 234 27.12 10.62 -10.70
C GLU A 234 27.92 9.33 -10.91
N ASN A 235 29.15 9.24 -10.44
CA ASN A 235 29.99 8.05 -10.54
C ASN A 235 29.38 6.85 -9.76
N ILE A 236 28.80 7.08 -8.58
CA ILE A 236 28.11 6.02 -7.83
C ILE A 236 26.86 5.56 -8.60
N TYR A 237 26.06 6.52 -9.10
CA TYR A 237 24.86 6.21 -9.86
C TYR A 237 25.16 5.41 -11.12
N GLU A 238 26.19 5.81 -11.87
CA GLU A 238 26.62 5.10 -13.08
C GLU A 238 26.98 3.64 -12.76
N LYS A 239 27.72 3.40 -11.67
CA LYS A 239 28.03 2.04 -11.23
C LYS A 239 26.79 1.23 -10.88
N VAL A 240 25.88 1.81 -10.08
CA VAL A 240 24.63 1.15 -9.68
C VAL A 240 23.73 0.89 -10.88
N GLN A 241 23.68 1.84 -11.81
CA GLN A 241 22.94 1.70 -13.07
C GLN A 241 23.51 0.61 -13.95
N LYS A 242 24.84 0.53 -14.08
CA LYS A 242 25.52 -0.52 -14.83
C LYS A 242 25.25 -1.90 -14.23
N ASP A 243 25.41 -2.05 -12.91
CA ASP A 243 25.10 -3.30 -12.20
C ASP A 243 23.66 -3.77 -12.45
N ASN A 244 22.70 -2.82 -12.49
CA ASN A 244 21.31 -3.13 -12.79
C ASN A 244 21.11 -3.51 -14.27
N ALA A 245 21.78 -2.83 -15.19
CA ALA A 245 21.71 -3.13 -16.62
C ALA A 245 22.28 -4.51 -16.93
N ASP A 246 23.45 -4.84 -16.38
CA ASP A 246 24.09 -6.14 -16.56
C ASP A 246 23.19 -7.28 -16.04
N ALA A 247 22.62 -7.12 -14.85
CA ALA A 247 21.68 -8.09 -14.29
C ALA A 247 20.40 -8.23 -15.14
N TYR A 248 19.90 -7.13 -15.71
CA TYR A 248 18.75 -7.14 -16.62
C TYR A 248 19.06 -7.84 -17.94
N PHE A 249 20.25 -7.62 -18.51
CA PHE A 249 20.70 -8.32 -19.72
C PHE A 249 20.78 -9.84 -19.49
N ASP A 250 21.34 -10.27 -18.37
CA ASP A 250 21.40 -11.69 -18.02
C ASP A 250 20.00 -12.30 -17.89
N TYR A 251 19.06 -11.57 -17.28
CA TYR A 251 17.67 -11.98 -17.17
C TYR A 251 17.02 -12.09 -18.55
N VAL A 252 17.11 -11.05 -19.39
CA VAL A 252 16.52 -11.03 -20.74
C VAL A 252 17.10 -12.14 -21.58
N PHE A 253 18.43 -12.28 -21.62
CA PHE A 253 19.10 -13.36 -22.37
C PHE A 253 18.59 -14.73 -21.94
N CYS A 254 18.44 -14.96 -20.63
CA CYS A 254 17.89 -16.24 -20.14
C CYS A 254 16.40 -16.39 -20.45
N SER A 255 15.62 -15.30 -20.41
CA SER A 255 14.18 -15.32 -20.65
C SER A 255 13.85 -15.58 -22.11
N GLU A 256 14.61 -15.02 -23.05
CA GLU A 256 14.41 -15.15 -24.50
C GLU A 256 14.61 -16.59 -24.99
N TRP A 257 15.31 -17.42 -24.24
CA TRP A 257 15.32 -18.87 -24.54
C TRP A 257 13.94 -19.50 -24.54
N ASN A 258 12.98 -18.96 -23.79
CA ASN A 258 11.59 -19.44 -23.87
C ASN A 258 11.00 -19.23 -25.27
N THR A 259 11.19 -18.04 -25.85
CA THR A 259 10.71 -17.71 -27.20
C THR A 259 11.32 -18.66 -28.23
N LEU A 260 12.65 -18.84 -28.18
CA LEU A 260 13.36 -19.75 -29.08
C LEU A 260 12.92 -21.22 -28.93
N ILE A 261 12.65 -21.67 -27.71
CA ILE A 261 12.14 -23.04 -27.46
C ILE A 261 10.73 -23.18 -28.02
N PHE A 262 9.84 -22.21 -27.81
CA PHE A 262 8.49 -22.25 -28.37
C PHE A 262 8.52 -22.28 -29.89
N GLU A 263 9.26 -21.39 -30.55
CA GLU A 263 9.41 -21.35 -32.00
C GLU A 263 10.08 -22.59 -32.54
N GLY A 264 11.15 -23.08 -31.91
CA GLY A 264 11.87 -24.25 -32.31
C GLY A 264 11.00 -25.51 -32.25
N ILE A 265 10.26 -25.70 -31.16
CA ILE A 265 9.36 -26.86 -31.02
C ILE A 265 8.15 -26.74 -31.93
N TRP A 266 7.61 -25.51 -32.14
CA TRP A 266 6.60 -25.28 -33.15
C TRP A 266 7.06 -25.71 -34.54
N ASN A 267 8.23 -25.31 -34.98
CA ASN A 267 8.79 -25.66 -36.29
C ASN A 267 9.07 -27.16 -36.39
N LEU A 268 9.68 -27.76 -35.38
CA LEU A 268 9.89 -29.22 -35.34
C LEU A 268 8.57 -30.00 -35.32
N GLY A 269 7.61 -29.56 -34.52
CA GLY A 269 6.26 -30.15 -34.47
C GLY A 269 5.56 -30.10 -35.82
N SER A 270 5.66 -28.98 -36.52
CA SER A 270 5.12 -28.82 -37.86
C SER A 270 5.83 -29.75 -38.87
N MET A 271 7.16 -29.91 -38.79
CA MET A 271 7.91 -30.86 -39.63
C MET A 271 7.48 -32.32 -39.38
N PHE A 272 7.36 -32.72 -38.11
CA PHE A 272 6.86 -34.06 -37.77
C PHE A 272 5.42 -34.25 -38.23
N LEU A 273 4.57 -33.24 -38.11
CA LEU A 273 3.20 -33.27 -38.61
C LEU A 273 3.17 -33.49 -40.13
N TYR A 274 3.97 -32.72 -40.89
CA TYR A 274 4.10 -32.94 -42.34
C TYR A 274 4.64 -34.32 -42.68
N GLY A 275 5.63 -34.84 -41.95
CA GLY A 275 6.18 -36.17 -42.15
C GLY A 275 5.14 -37.28 -41.99
N VAL A 276 4.38 -37.24 -40.87
CA VAL A 276 3.32 -38.21 -40.62
C VAL A 276 2.18 -38.04 -41.61
N ALA A 277 1.77 -36.78 -41.90
CA ALA A 277 0.73 -36.52 -42.91
C ALA A 277 1.08 -37.04 -44.29
N TYR A 278 2.35 -36.98 -44.72
CA TYR A 278 2.80 -37.57 -46.01
C TYR A 278 2.49 -39.06 -46.07
N PHE A 279 2.76 -39.84 -45.00
CA PHE A 279 2.46 -41.26 -44.95
C PHE A 279 0.93 -41.52 -44.91
N LEU A 280 0.17 -40.68 -44.19
CA LEU A 280 -1.28 -40.83 -44.13
C LEU A 280 -1.98 -40.45 -45.44
N LEU A 281 -1.51 -39.42 -46.14
CA LEU A 281 -2.01 -39.04 -47.47
C LEU A 281 -1.73 -40.10 -48.54
N LYS A 282 -0.63 -40.85 -48.40
CA LYS A 282 -0.23 -41.91 -49.32
C LYS A 282 -0.81 -43.28 -48.94
N SER A 283 -1.54 -43.41 -47.85
CA SER A 283 -2.09 -44.65 -47.37
C SER A 283 -3.24 -45.13 -48.23
N ASP A 284 -3.17 -46.37 -48.71
CA ASP A 284 -4.25 -47.02 -49.42
C ASP A 284 -5.38 -47.51 -48.50
N ASN A 285 -5.19 -47.41 -47.18
CA ASN A 285 -6.18 -47.82 -46.20
C ASN A 285 -7.13 -46.66 -45.86
N PRO A 286 -8.44 -46.83 -46.20
CA PRO A 286 -9.42 -45.73 -45.92
C PRO A 286 -9.50 -45.28 -44.48
N ALA A 287 -9.10 -46.12 -43.51
CA ALA A 287 -9.10 -45.76 -42.06
C ALA A 287 -8.00 -44.76 -41.67
N TYR A 288 -6.97 -44.59 -42.50
CA TYR A 288 -5.82 -43.72 -42.24
C TYR A 288 -5.70 -42.54 -43.23
N MET A 289 -6.50 -42.59 -44.32
CA MET A 289 -6.45 -41.56 -45.36
C MET A 289 -6.98 -40.24 -44.85
N ILE A 290 -6.21 -39.16 -45.04
CA ILE A 290 -6.62 -37.80 -44.72
C ILE A 290 -6.65 -36.93 -45.98
N ALA A 291 -7.52 -35.91 -46.01
CA ALA A 291 -7.51 -34.89 -47.07
C ALA A 291 -6.43 -33.83 -46.83
N PRO A 292 -5.89 -33.18 -47.90
CA PRO A 292 -4.87 -32.12 -47.73
C PRO A 292 -5.31 -30.95 -46.83
N GLY A 293 -6.58 -30.56 -46.88
CA GLY A 293 -7.14 -29.49 -46.05
C GLY A 293 -7.11 -29.81 -44.57
N VAL A 294 -7.25 -31.11 -44.20
CA VAL A 294 -7.12 -31.53 -42.79
C VAL A 294 -5.74 -31.21 -42.23
N LEU A 295 -4.68 -31.29 -43.04
CA LEU A 295 -3.33 -30.91 -42.60
C LEU A 295 -3.25 -29.43 -42.28
N ILE A 296 -3.81 -28.56 -43.12
CA ILE A 296 -3.86 -27.10 -42.90
C ILE A 296 -4.67 -26.78 -41.63
N GLN A 297 -5.78 -27.51 -41.45
CA GLN A 297 -6.62 -27.40 -40.26
C GLN A 297 -5.85 -27.77 -38.98
N PHE A 298 -5.09 -28.88 -39.00
CA PHE A 298 -4.26 -29.31 -37.87
C PHE A 298 -3.14 -28.33 -37.52
N LEU A 299 -2.49 -27.71 -38.52
CA LEU A 299 -1.50 -26.62 -38.27
C LEU A 299 -2.14 -25.43 -37.55
N SER A 300 -3.35 -25.06 -37.94
CA SER A 300 -4.09 -23.98 -37.28
C SER A 300 -4.48 -24.35 -35.84
N TYR A 301 -4.95 -25.57 -35.60
CA TYR A 301 -5.28 -26.05 -34.25
C TYR A 301 -4.04 -26.22 -33.38
N MET A 302 -2.91 -26.60 -33.93
CA MET A 302 -1.64 -26.63 -33.22
C MET A 302 -1.35 -25.27 -32.59
N GLY A 303 -1.59 -24.13 -33.30
CA GLY A 303 -1.46 -22.78 -32.76
C GLY A 303 -2.37 -22.54 -31.56
N LEU A 304 -3.64 -22.93 -31.66
CA LEU A 304 -4.62 -22.76 -30.59
C LEU A 304 -4.32 -23.59 -29.35
N VAL A 305 -3.55 -24.67 -29.46
CA VAL A 305 -3.10 -25.49 -28.33
C VAL A 305 -1.81 -24.94 -27.72
N TYR A 306 -0.86 -24.45 -28.52
CA TYR A 306 0.43 -23.96 -28.05
C TYR A 306 0.33 -22.59 -27.36
N GLU A 307 -0.55 -21.68 -27.83
CA GLU A 307 -0.74 -20.34 -27.26
C GLU A 307 -1.02 -20.35 -25.74
N PRO A 308 -1.95 -21.18 -25.21
CA PRO A 308 -2.19 -21.24 -23.78
C PRO A 308 -1.00 -21.69 -22.94
N PHE A 309 -0.07 -22.47 -23.47
CA PHE A 309 1.12 -22.91 -22.73
C PHE A 309 2.11 -21.76 -22.47
N SER A 310 2.22 -20.81 -23.41
CA SER A 310 3.03 -19.62 -23.19
C SER A 310 2.44 -18.75 -22.08
N THR A 311 1.12 -18.60 -22.05
CA THR A 311 0.42 -17.82 -21.00
C THR A 311 0.46 -18.48 -19.62
N LEU A 312 0.40 -19.82 -19.55
CA LEU A 312 0.50 -20.58 -18.30
C LEU A 312 1.79 -20.29 -17.54
N SER A 313 2.92 -20.21 -18.24
CA SER A 313 4.21 -19.89 -17.61
C SER A 313 4.18 -18.54 -16.89
N ASN A 314 3.62 -17.52 -17.53
CA ASN A 314 3.48 -16.17 -16.95
C ASN A 314 2.52 -16.15 -15.77
N ILE A 315 1.39 -16.89 -15.86
CA ILE A 315 0.39 -16.94 -14.78
C ILE A 315 0.96 -17.60 -13.53
N ILE A 316 1.74 -18.68 -13.65
CA ILE A 316 2.38 -19.34 -12.51
C ILE A 316 3.38 -18.38 -11.80
N GLN A 317 4.11 -17.58 -12.57
CA GLN A 317 5.00 -16.57 -12.00
C GLN A 317 4.23 -15.49 -11.27
N GLN A 318 3.14 -14.98 -11.86
CA GLN A 318 2.26 -14.02 -11.22
C GLN A 318 1.61 -14.57 -9.94
N MET A 319 1.24 -15.86 -9.90
CA MET A 319 0.72 -16.49 -8.69
C MET A 319 1.68 -16.39 -7.50
N ALA A 320 2.97 -16.59 -7.70
CA ALA A 320 3.96 -16.48 -6.62
C ALA A 320 4.06 -15.05 -6.09
N GLU A 321 4.06 -14.06 -6.99
CA GLU A 321 4.10 -12.64 -6.62
C GLU A 321 2.82 -12.21 -5.89
N VAL A 322 1.68 -12.61 -6.41
CA VAL A 322 0.36 -12.32 -5.83
C VAL A 322 0.21 -12.94 -4.45
N SER A 323 0.70 -14.18 -4.25
CA SER A 323 0.67 -14.83 -2.94
C SER A 323 1.46 -14.05 -1.88
N ALA A 324 2.65 -13.55 -2.24
CA ALA A 324 3.46 -12.73 -1.34
C ALA A 324 2.78 -11.37 -1.03
N ASN A 325 2.26 -10.70 -2.07
CA ASN A 325 1.56 -9.42 -1.90
C ASN A 325 0.30 -9.58 -1.05
N LEU A 326 -0.41 -10.69 -1.24
CA LEU A 326 -1.61 -11.04 -0.50
C LEU A 326 -1.33 -11.21 1.00
N GLU A 327 -0.27 -11.92 1.38
CA GLU A 327 0.12 -12.08 2.78
C GLU A 327 0.37 -10.71 3.43
N LEU A 328 1.05 -9.79 2.73
CA LEU A 328 1.32 -8.44 3.23
C LEU A 328 0.07 -7.56 3.34
N ILE A 329 -0.94 -7.77 2.49
CA ILE A 329 -2.23 -7.09 2.57
C ILE A 329 -3.05 -7.63 3.73
N LEU A 330 -3.10 -8.97 3.90
CA LEU A 330 -3.84 -9.63 4.96
C LEU A 330 -3.23 -9.33 6.34
N GLU A 331 -1.90 -9.17 6.43
CA GLU A 331 -1.25 -8.67 7.65
C GLU A 331 -1.90 -7.37 8.13
N ILE A 332 -2.11 -6.39 7.24
CA ILE A 332 -2.75 -5.13 7.62
C ILE A 332 -4.25 -5.32 7.85
N LYS A 333 -4.93 -6.06 6.96
CA LYS A 333 -6.39 -6.19 7.00
C LYS A 333 -6.89 -6.95 8.22
N ASP A 334 -6.17 -8.01 8.62
CA ASP A 334 -6.59 -8.92 9.68
C ASP A 334 -5.87 -8.62 11.02
N MET A 335 -4.96 -7.61 11.05
CA MET A 335 -4.32 -7.17 12.29
C MET A 335 -5.36 -6.57 13.22
N GLU A 336 -5.47 -7.12 14.41
CA GLU A 336 -6.32 -6.56 15.44
C GLU A 336 -5.65 -5.36 16.11
N PRO A 337 -6.37 -4.23 16.26
CA PRO A 337 -5.87 -3.11 17.04
C PRO A 337 -5.55 -3.54 18.48
N SER A 338 -4.34 -3.24 18.96
CA SER A 338 -3.96 -3.52 20.36
C SER A 338 -4.75 -2.63 21.33
N ILE A 339 -5.14 -1.43 20.87
CA ILE A 339 -5.94 -0.48 21.65
C ILE A 339 -7.37 -0.51 21.11
N LYS A 340 -8.28 -1.06 21.90
CA LYS A 340 -9.72 -1.18 21.56
C LYS A 340 -10.56 -0.45 22.59
N ASN A 341 -11.76 -0.05 22.18
CA ASN A 341 -12.78 0.34 23.15
C ASN A 341 -13.11 -0.84 24.05
N PRO A 342 -13.31 -0.65 25.38
CA PRO A 342 -13.80 -1.69 26.26
C PRO A 342 -15.22 -2.11 25.85
N GLU A 343 -15.65 -3.31 26.26
CA GLU A 343 -17.01 -3.81 25.97
C GLU A 343 -18.09 -2.91 26.59
N HIS A 344 -17.81 -2.31 27.74
CA HIS A 344 -18.68 -1.37 28.43
C HIS A 344 -17.95 -0.04 28.67
N PRO A 345 -17.86 0.84 27.64
CA PRO A 345 -17.09 2.07 27.75
C PRO A 345 -17.78 3.05 28.70
N LYS A 346 -16.95 3.67 29.58
CA LYS A 346 -17.35 4.79 30.41
C LYS A 346 -17.19 6.10 29.65
N TYR A 347 -17.99 7.11 30.01
CA TYR A 347 -17.96 8.43 29.40
C TYR A 347 -17.75 9.51 30.48
N LEU A 348 -16.83 10.43 30.22
CA LEU A 348 -16.69 11.63 31.02
C LEU A 348 -17.72 12.66 30.52
N THR A 349 -18.73 12.96 31.31
CA THR A 349 -19.85 13.88 30.97
C THR A 349 -19.53 15.23 31.52
N ASP A 350 -18.75 15.79 32.00
CA ASP A 350 -18.29 17.11 32.44
C ASP A 350 -16.92 16.99 33.10
N PRO A 351 -15.90 16.69 32.29
CA PRO A 351 -14.57 16.44 32.83
C PRO A 351 -14.01 17.69 33.53
N LYS A 352 -13.49 17.50 34.75
CA LYS A 352 -12.78 18.51 35.50
C LYS A 352 -11.32 18.62 35.04
N GLY A 353 -10.74 17.49 34.59
CA GLY A 353 -9.37 17.41 34.10
C GLY A 353 -8.33 17.09 35.17
N GLU A 354 -8.73 16.39 36.25
CA GLU A 354 -7.75 15.82 37.20
C GLU A 354 -7.09 14.62 36.53
N VAL A 355 -5.75 14.55 36.58
CA VAL A 355 -4.97 13.45 35.96
C VAL A 355 -4.12 12.79 37.02
N GLU A 356 -4.12 11.44 37.05
CA GLU A 356 -3.29 10.72 38.00
C GLU A 356 -2.64 9.49 37.33
N PHE A 357 -1.32 9.39 37.46
CA PHE A 357 -0.52 8.20 37.13
C PHE A 357 -0.23 7.46 38.43
N LYS A 358 -0.57 6.16 38.49
CA LYS A 358 -0.40 5.33 39.70
C LYS A 358 0.53 4.16 39.39
N ASN A 359 1.73 4.19 39.96
CA ASN A 359 2.73 3.14 39.86
C ASN A 359 2.93 2.67 38.40
N VAL A 360 3.09 3.62 37.48
CA VAL A 360 3.14 3.33 36.05
C VAL A 360 4.52 2.85 35.62
N THR A 361 4.57 1.67 35.01
CA THR A 361 5.74 1.15 34.29
C THR A 361 5.40 1.06 32.80
N PHE A 362 6.31 1.51 31.94
CA PHE A 362 6.10 1.49 30.50
C PHE A 362 7.35 1.09 29.73
N CYS A 363 7.17 0.20 28.72
CA CYS A 363 8.18 -0.27 27.79
C CYS A 363 7.64 -0.19 26.36
N TYR A 364 8.40 0.41 25.41
CA TYR A 364 8.11 0.27 23.97
C TYR A 364 8.51 -1.13 23.46
N GLU A 365 9.66 -1.63 23.93
CA GLU A 365 10.15 -2.97 23.62
C GLU A 365 10.20 -3.80 24.90
N PRO A 366 9.87 -5.10 24.85
CA PRO A 366 9.93 -5.96 26.02
C PRO A 366 11.32 -5.93 26.67
N GLY A 367 11.37 -5.61 27.96
CA GLY A 367 12.61 -5.59 28.76
C GLY A 367 13.36 -4.27 28.74
N VAL A 368 12.92 -3.25 27.96
CA VAL A 368 13.52 -1.90 27.97
C VAL A 368 12.51 -0.90 28.52
N SER A 369 12.51 -0.69 29.84
CA SER A 369 11.63 0.28 30.47
C SER A 369 12.06 1.72 30.25
N ILE A 370 11.10 2.55 29.89
CA ILE A 370 11.27 4.02 29.75
C ILE A 370 10.85 4.72 31.04
N LEU A 371 9.79 4.23 31.68
CA LEU A 371 9.33 4.68 32.99
C LEU A 371 9.18 3.47 33.90
N GLU A 372 9.56 3.64 35.18
CA GLU A 372 9.44 2.61 36.22
C GLU A 372 8.83 3.22 37.49
N HIS A 373 7.76 2.59 37.98
CA HIS A 373 7.08 3.04 39.21
C HIS A 373 6.79 4.53 39.24
N PHE A 374 6.33 5.06 38.10
CA PHE A 374 6.08 6.49 37.93
C PHE A 374 4.74 6.87 38.57
N ASP A 375 4.80 7.77 39.55
CA ASP A 375 3.65 8.35 40.23
C ASP A 375 3.57 9.86 39.96
N LEU A 376 2.39 10.33 39.55
CA LEU A 376 2.14 11.76 39.34
C LEU A 376 0.66 12.03 39.54
N LYS A 377 0.35 13.05 40.35
CA LYS A 377 -0.99 13.61 40.50
C LYS A 377 -1.02 15.04 40.06
N VAL A 378 -1.96 15.40 39.17
CA VAL A 378 -2.15 16.73 38.59
C VAL A 378 -3.58 17.17 38.87
N SER A 379 -3.72 18.30 39.53
CA SER A 379 -5.03 18.87 39.88
C SER A 379 -5.73 19.49 38.65
N ALA A 380 -7.06 19.57 38.70
CA ALA A 380 -7.83 20.24 37.65
C ALA A 380 -7.39 21.70 37.51
N GLY A 381 -7.12 22.13 36.29
CA GLY A 381 -6.65 23.51 35.98
C GLY A 381 -5.17 23.75 36.26
N GLU A 382 -4.41 22.75 36.68
CA GLU A 382 -2.97 22.90 36.95
C GLU A 382 -2.16 22.84 35.64
N THR A 383 -1.13 23.68 35.55
CA THR A 383 -0.19 23.72 34.44
C THR A 383 1.14 23.09 34.83
N ILE A 384 1.52 22.01 34.14
CA ILE A 384 2.73 21.22 34.40
C ILE A 384 3.73 21.39 33.25
N ALA A 385 5.00 21.69 33.59
CA ALA A 385 6.10 21.61 32.63
C ALA A 385 6.92 20.33 32.83
N LEU A 386 7.03 19.51 31.76
CA LEU A 386 7.89 18.32 31.71
C LEU A 386 9.23 18.74 31.10
N VAL A 387 10.31 18.64 31.86
CA VAL A 387 11.68 18.98 31.44
C VAL A 387 12.61 17.78 31.64
N GLY A 388 13.73 17.76 30.95
CA GLY A 388 14.72 16.67 31.04
C GLY A 388 15.40 16.39 29.71
N ALA A 389 16.40 15.53 29.71
CA ALA A 389 17.17 15.18 28.52
C ALA A 389 16.29 14.54 27.41
N THR A 390 16.76 14.60 26.17
CA THR A 390 16.10 13.89 25.06
C THR A 390 16.07 12.39 25.36
N GLY A 391 14.92 11.75 25.16
CA GLY A 391 14.74 10.33 25.47
C GLY A 391 14.43 10.01 26.96
N SER A 392 14.24 11.01 27.83
CA SER A 392 13.93 10.80 29.25
C SER A 392 12.51 10.28 29.55
N GLY A 393 11.63 10.19 28.55
CA GLY A 393 10.25 9.71 28.71
C GLY A 393 9.15 10.78 28.71
N LYS A 394 9.47 12.06 28.43
CA LYS A 394 8.49 13.16 28.40
C LYS A 394 7.33 12.90 27.44
N THR A 395 7.62 12.62 26.19
CA THR A 395 6.62 12.28 25.17
C THR A 395 5.90 10.96 25.48
N THR A 396 6.55 10.03 26.19
CA THR A 396 5.94 8.78 26.63
C THR A 396 4.81 9.02 27.64
N ILE A 397 4.96 9.97 28.58
CA ILE A 397 3.91 10.38 29.51
C ILE A 397 2.67 10.87 28.74
N ILE A 398 2.89 11.68 27.71
CA ILE A 398 1.82 12.19 26.84
C ILE A 398 1.13 11.06 26.08
N ASN A 399 1.90 10.13 25.52
CA ASN A 399 1.38 9.00 24.75
C ASN A 399 0.48 8.08 25.59
N MET A 400 0.79 7.92 26.87
CA MET A 400 -0.07 7.17 27.81
C MET A 400 -1.32 7.97 28.21
N LEU A 401 -1.22 9.26 28.44
CA LEU A 401 -2.37 10.12 28.77
C LEU A 401 -3.40 10.16 27.64
N THR A 402 -2.94 10.21 26.39
CA THR A 402 -3.79 10.18 25.18
C THR A 402 -4.22 8.79 24.77
N ARG A 403 -3.72 7.77 25.48
CA ARG A 403 -3.90 6.38 25.17
C ARG A 403 -3.54 6.05 23.71
N PHE A 404 -2.40 6.59 23.24
CA PHE A 404 -1.73 6.10 22.01
C PHE A 404 -1.00 4.79 22.30
N TYR A 405 -0.61 4.61 23.58
CA TYR A 405 -0.06 3.37 24.11
C TYR A 405 -0.71 3.10 25.48
N ASP A 406 -1.01 1.84 25.77
CA ASP A 406 -1.44 1.41 27.11
C ASP A 406 -0.23 1.18 28.01
N VAL A 407 -0.36 1.44 29.30
CA VAL A 407 0.70 1.19 30.28
C VAL A 407 1.01 -0.30 30.39
N THR A 408 2.29 -0.64 30.66
CA THR A 408 2.69 -2.04 30.91
C THR A 408 2.21 -2.50 32.27
N GLU A 409 2.39 -1.66 33.31
CA GLU A 409 1.89 -1.88 34.67
C GLU A 409 1.38 -0.56 35.25
N GLY A 410 0.51 -0.64 36.25
CA GLY A 410 -0.11 0.52 36.87
C GLY A 410 -1.35 1.02 36.11
N SER A 411 -1.69 2.28 36.33
CA SER A 411 -2.87 2.91 35.71
C SER A 411 -2.69 4.40 35.50
N VAL A 412 -3.34 4.93 34.45
CA VAL A 412 -3.53 6.36 34.19
C VAL A 412 -5.01 6.68 34.31
N THR A 413 -5.38 7.63 35.15
CA THR A 413 -6.78 7.98 35.36
C THR A 413 -7.04 9.45 35.05
N ILE A 414 -8.22 9.74 34.50
CA ILE A 414 -8.78 11.09 34.33
C ILE A 414 -10.05 11.16 35.16
N ASP A 415 -10.11 12.12 36.07
CA ASP A 415 -11.23 12.29 37.01
C ASP A 415 -11.57 10.97 37.76
N GLY A 416 -10.54 10.22 38.14
CA GLY A 416 -10.65 8.95 38.84
C GLY A 416 -11.04 7.74 37.98
N THR A 417 -11.26 7.92 36.66
CA THR A 417 -11.58 6.83 35.74
C THR A 417 -10.33 6.44 34.94
N ASP A 418 -9.99 5.15 34.92
CA ASP A 418 -8.87 4.65 34.11
C ASP A 418 -9.13 4.92 32.62
N VAL A 419 -8.10 5.41 31.92
CA VAL A 419 -8.18 5.71 30.47
C VAL A 419 -8.51 4.48 29.63
N ARG A 420 -8.22 3.27 30.14
CA ARG A 420 -8.54 1.99 29.48
C ARG A 420 -10.02 1.65 29.53
N ASP A 421 -10.75 2.16 30.53
CA ASP A 421 -12.20 1.99 30.67
C ASP A 421 -13.00 3.03 29.89
N LEU A 422 -12.38 4.12 29.42
CA LEU A 422 -13.03 5.20 28.69
C LEU A 422 -13.29 4.84 27.22
N ASP A 423 -14.38 5.38 26.67
CA ASP A 423 -14.55 5.44 25.21
C ASP A 423 -13.44 6.27 24.59
N LEU A 424 -12.72 5.70 23.60
CA LEU A 424 -11.59 6.37 22.95
C LEU A 424 -11.96 7.71 22.29
N GLY A 425 -13.17 7.79 21.72
CA GLY A 425 -13.65 9.03 21.12
C GLY A 425 -13.92 10.11 22.18
N ASN A 426 -14.47 9.73 23.34
CA ASN A 426 -14.69 10.61 24.48
C ASN A 426 -13.36 11.05 25.11
N LEU A 427 -12.42 10.13 25.35
CA LEU A 427 -11.07 10.42 25.83
C LEU A 427 -10.36 11.44 24.91
N ARG A 428 -10.35 11.17 23.60
CA ARG A 428 -9.70 12.05 22.62
C ARG A 428 -10.41 13.38 22.42
N ARG A 429 -11.70 13.52 22.76
CA ARG A 429 -12.36 14.82 22.86
C ARG A 429 -11.92 15.58 24.11
N THR A 430 -11.77 14.90 25.24
CA THR A 430 -11.36 15.48 26.51
C THR A 430 -9.91 15.95 26.51
N VAL A 431 -9.01 15.23 25.82
CA VAL A 431 -7.59 15.58 25.72
C VAL A 431 -7.28 16.16 24.34
N GLY A 432 -6.75 17.39 24.30
CA GLY A 432 -6.28 18.06 23.10
C GLY A 432 -4.75 18.04 23.02
N VAL A 433 -4.21 17.64 21.88
CA VAL A 433 -2.75 17.59 21.66
C VAL A 433 -2.35 18.59 20.59
N VAL A 434 -1.39 19.45 20.89
CA VAL A 434 -0.70 20.31 19.92
C VAL A 434 0.67 19.70 19.66
N MET A 435 0.89 19.25 18.43
CA MET A 435 2.16 18.66 18.01
C MET A 435 3.20 19.73 17.71
N GLN A 436 4.49 19.38 17.82
CA GLN A 436 5.63 20.23 17.48
C GLN A 436 5.54 20.80 16.06
N ASP A 437 5.30 19.93 15.07
CA ASP A 437 5.09 20.28 13.67
C ASP A 437 3.63 19.98 13.25
N PRO A 438 2.73 20.97 13.34
CA PRO A 438 1.33 20.74 13.03
C PRO A 438 1.13 20.41 11.55
N PHE A 439 0.48 19.28 11.28
CA PHE A 439 0.17 18.87 9.92
C PHE A 439 -1.00 19.67 9.35
N MET A 440 -0.82 20.19 8.12
CA MET A 440 -1.88 20.87 7.36
C MET A 440 -2.38 19.97 6.23
N PHE A 441 -3.67 19.70 6.23
CA PHE A 441 -4.32 18.96 5.15
C PHE A 441 -4.47 19.86 3.93
N LYS A 442 -4.48 19.26 2.75
CA LYS A 442 -4.82 19.97 1.51
C LYS A 442 -6.26 20.45 1.60
N GLY A 443 -6.47 21.76 1.40
CA GLY A 443 -7.76 22.43 1.51
C GLY A 443 -7.59 23.87 1.94
N SER A 444 -8.70 24.53 2.29
CA SER A 444 -8.71 25.92 2.75
C SER A 444 -8.23 26.07 4.20
N VAL A 445 -7.95 27.31 4.64
CA VAL A 445 -7.69 27.64 6.05
C VAL A 445 -8.85 27.19 6.93
N ILE A 446 -10.09 27.51 6.51
CA ILE A 446 -11.30 27.20 7.28
C ILE A 446 -11.51 25.70 7.42
N ASP A 447 -11.25 24.91 6.37
CA ASP A 447 -11.34 23.44 6.43
C ASP A 447 -10.32 22.87 7.42
N ASN A 448 -9.13 23.43 7.43
CA ASN A 448 -8.08 23.05 8.38
C ASN A 448 -8.44 23.39 9.83
N ILE A 449 -9.12 24.50 10.08
CA ILE A 449 -9.63 24.86 11.43
C ILE A 449 -10.77 23.93 11.82
N ARG A 450 -11.73 23.69 10.91
CA ARG A 450 -12.90 22.80 11.11
C ARG A 450 -12.51 21.37 11.43
N TYR A 451 -11.27 20.95 11.10
CA TYR A 451 -10.76 19.63 11.48
C TYR A 451 -10.80 19.37 12.98
N GLY A 452 -10.77 20.42 13.83
CA GLY A 452 -10.94 20.32 15.28
C GLY A 452 -12.35 19.87 15.71
N ARG A 453 -13.39 20.27 14.97
CA ARG A 453 -14.80 19.88 15.14
C ARG A 453 -15.51 19.92 13.78
N PRO A 454 -15.69 18.76 13.13
CA PRO A 454 -16.18 18.66 11.75
C PRO A 454 -17.58 19.26 11.50
N ASP A 455 -18.43 19.32 12.51
CA ASP A 455 -19.79 19.87 12.48
C ASP A 455 -19.87 21.38 12.79
N ALA A 456 -18.70 22.05 12.98
CA ALA A 456 -18.66 23.47 13.24
C ALA A 456 -19.03 24.31 12.02
N THR A 457 -19.74 25.42 12.26
CA THR A 457 -20.06 26.40 11.21
C THR A 457 -18.84 27.26 10.87
N ASP A 458 -18.93 27.98 9.75
CA ASP A 458 -17.86 28.91 9.33
C ASP A 458 -17.64 30.01 10.37
N GLU A 459 -18.73 30.52 10.95
CA GLU A 459 -18.71 31.55 11.99
C GLU A 459 -17.98 31.06 13.24
N GLU A 460 -18.21 29.81 13.66
CA GLU A 460 -17.51 29.20 14.81
C GLU A 460 -16.01 29.03 14.52
N CYS A 461 -15.65 28.60 13.32
CA CYS A 461 -14.26 28.48 12.89
C CYS A 461 -13.56 29.86 12.88
N ILE A 462 -14.22 30.87 12.34
CA ILE A 462 -13.71 32.25 12.33
C ILE A 462 -13.58 32.81 13.75
N ALA A 463 -14.57 32.56 14.62
CA ALA A 463 -14.54 32.95 16.01
C ALA A 463 -13.34 32.32 16.77
N ALA A 464 -13.11 31.01 16.54
CA ALA A 464 -11.96 30.31 17.12
C ALA A 464 -10.62 30.92 16.67
N ALA A 465 -10.48 31.24 15.38
CA ALA A 465 -9.28 31.90 14.86
C ALA A 465 -9.07 33.29 15.42
N LYS A 466 -10.14 34.11 15.57
CA LYS A 466 -10.11 35.44 16.16
C LYS A 466 -9.74 35.40 17.65
N ALA A 467 -10.23 34.40 18.38
CA ALA A 467 -9.93 34.26 19.82
C ALA A 467 -8.43 34.17 20.10
N ILE A 468 -7.64 33.63 19.19
CA ILE A 468 -6.17 33.52 19.31
C ILE A 468 -5.42 34.55 18.47
N GLY A 469 -6.10 35.45 17.77
CA GLY A 469 -5.47 36.47 16.93
C GLY A 469 -4.93 35.95 15.59
N ALA A 470 -5.32 34.75 15.16
CA ALA A 470 -4.92 34.17 13.87
C ALA A 470 -5.52 34.95 12.68
N ASP A 471 -6.64 35.65 12.87
CA ASP A 471 -7.29 36.47 11.85
C ASP A 471 -6.37 37.57 11.30
N ALA A 472 -5.40 38.06 12.10
CA ALA A 472 -4.43 39.06 11.66
C ALA A 472 -3.54 38.61 10.50
N PHE A 473 -3.09 37.36 10.50
CA PHE A 473 -2.34 36.80 9.35
C PHE A 473 -3.26 36.26 8.28
N ILE A 474 -4.39 35.62 8.65
CA ILE A 474 -5.35 35.08 7.70
C ILE A 474 -5.90 36.20 6.79
N GLY A 475 -6.18 37.36 7.33
CA GLY A 475 -6.62 38.54 6.56
C GLY A 475 -5.59 39.04 5.54
N LYS A 476 -4.30 38.73 5.72
CA LYS A 476 -3.23 39.07 4.75
C LYS A 476 -3.13 38.05 3.59
N LEU A 477 -3.77 36.88 3.71
CA LEU A 477 -3.79 35.88 2.64
C LEU A 477 -4.71 36.32 1.49
N SER A 478 -4.39 35.92 0.28
CA SER A 478 -5.06 36.36 -0.95
C SER A 478 -6.57 36.17 -0.98
N LYS A 479 -7.09 35.13 -0.31
CA LYS A 479 -8.53 34.80 -0.19
C LYS A 479 -8.97 34.66 1.27
N GLY A 480 -8.19 35.21 2.22
CA GLY A 480 -8.48 35.08 3.65
C GLY A 480 -8.69 33.60 4.07
N TYR A 481 -9.81 33.32 4.72
CA TYR A 481 -10.14 31.98 5.21
C TYR A 481 -10.33 30.94 4.10
N GLU A 482 -10.67 31.35 2.89
CA GLU A 482 -10.83 30.50 1.71
C GLU A 482 -9.51 30.25 0.96
N THR A 483 -8.37 30.71 1.50
CA THR A 483 -7.07 30.44 0.88
C THR A 483 -6.75 28.96 0.98
N GLU A 484 -6.56 28.33 -0.18
CA GLU A 484 -6.20 26.92 -0.28
C GLU A 484 -4.69 26.72 -0.17
N PHE A 485 -4.29 25.67 0.53
CA PHE A 485 -2.90 25.23 0.65
C PHE A 485 -2.66 23.92 -0.09
N GLY A 486 -1.44 23.79 -0.60
CA GLY A 486 -0.91 22.53 -1.06
C GLY A 486 -0.63 21.56 0.09
N GLU A 487 -0.11 20.40 -0.26
CA GLU A 487 0.24 19.34 0.67
C GLU A 487 1.21 19.84 1.77
N GLY A 488 0.90 19.52 3.03
CA GLY A 488 1.70 19.95 4.19
C GLY A 488 1.63 21.47 4.52
N GLY A 489 0.65 22.21 3.97
CA GLY A 489 0.52 23.66 4.19
C GLY A 489 1.64 24.45 3.53
N LYS A 490 2.01 24.07 2.28
CA LYS A 490 3.04 24.76 1.51
C LYS A 490 2.67 26.23 1.31
N GLY A 491 3.55 27.13 1.73
CA GLY A 491 3.33 28.58 1.68
C GLY A 491 3.05 29.22 3.05
N LEU A 492 2.78 28.42 4.09
CA LEU A 492 2.67 28.91 5.46
C LEU A 492 4.00 28.76 6.20
N SER A 493 4.32 29.76 7.03
CA SER A 493 5.40 29.67 8.01
C SER A 493 5.06 28.68 9.13
N GLY A 494 6.08 28.24 9.89
CA GLY A 494 5.87 27.36 11.05
C GLY A 494 4.92 27.96 12.09
N GLY A 495 5.04 29.24 12.36
CA GLY A 495 4.18 29.98 13.30
C GLY A 495 2.72 30.07 12.83
N GLU A 496 2.48 30.32 11.54
CA GLU A 496 1.13 30.36 10.97
C GLU A 496 0.44 28.99 11.06
N LYS A 497 1.17 27.90 10.76
CA LYS A 497 0.66 26.53 10.95
C LYS A 497 0.31 26.27 12.41
N GLN A 498 1.10 26.77 13.34
CA GLN A 498 0.87 26.62 14.75
C GLN A 498 -0.38 27.38 15.23
N LEU A 499 -0.59 28.61 14.73
CA LEU A 499 -1.81 29.38 15.01
C LEU A 499 -3.06 28.66 14.47
N ILE A 500 -3.01 28.07 13.26
CA ILE A 500 -4.13 27.24 12.75
C ILE A 500 -4.37 26.02 13.66
N SER A 501 -3.30 25.38 14.15
CA SER A 501 -3.41 24.26 15.09
C SER A 501 -4.04 24.69 16.42
N PHE A 502 -3.71 25.88 16.90
CA PHE A 502 -4.34 26.46 18.09
C PHE A 502 -5.83 26.75 17.87
N ALA A 503 -6.21 27.27 16.68
CA ALA A 503 -7.62 27.47 16.32
C ALA A 503 -8.39 26.13 16.32
N ARG A 504 -7.78 25.03 15.86
CA ARG A 504 -8.36 23.66 15.97
C ARG A 504 -8.63 23.28 17.42
N ILE A 505 -7.71 23.58 18.32
CA ILE A 505 -7.83 23.27 19.76
C ILE A 505 -8.91 24.11 20.44
N ILE A 506 -8.97 25.42 20.15
CA ILE A 506 -10.06 26.28 20.66
C ILE A 506 -11.42 25.77 20.21
N LEU A 507 -11.55 25.43 18.91
CA LEU A 507 -12.79 24.91 18.34
C LEU A 507 -13.21 23.56 18.94
N LYS A 508 -12.23 22.72 19.28
CA LYS A 508 -12.43 21.41 19.91
C LYS A 508 -12.82 21.54 21.39
N ASP A 509 -12.34 22.56 22.09
CA ASP A 509 -12.58 22.89 23.52
C ASP A 509 -12.30 21.71 24.49
N PRO A 510 -11.10 21.13 24.50
CA PRO A 510 -10.75 20.05 25.43
C PRO A 510 -10.49 20.58 26.84
N LYS A 511 -10.68 19.73 27.87
CA LYS A 511 -10.39 20.07 29.27
C LYS A 511 -8.94 19.84 29.66
N ILE A 512 -8.26 18.94 28.98
CA ILE A 512 -6.83 18.67 29.18
C ILE A 512 -6.09 19.01 27.91
N LEU A 513 -5.01 19.75 28.04
CA LEU A 513 -4.16 20.19 26.93
C LEU A 513 -2.77 19.60 27.06
N VAL A 514 -2.23 19.22 25.93
CA VAL A 514 -0.86 18.75 25.82
C VAL A 514 -0.17 19.52 24.71
N PHE A 515 0.97 20.13 25.05
CA PHE A 515 1.82 20.87 24.11
C PHE A 515 3.16 20.17 24.00
N ASP A 516 3.45 19.62 22.82
CA ASP A 516 4.74 19.04 22.51
C ASP A 516 5.57 20.07 21.75
N GLU A 517 6.57 20.65 22.41
CA GLU A 517 7.57 21.62 21.92
C GLU A 517 7.06 22.66 20.89
N ALA A 518 6.16 23.51 21.30
CA ALA A 518 5.33 24.35 20.43
C ALA A 518 6.02 25.50 19.65
N THR A 519 7.35 25.72 19.63
CA THR A 519 7.90 26.98 19.08
C THR A 519 9.34 26.96 18.54
N SER A 520 9.83 25.92 17.85
CA SER A 520 11.13 26.02 17.20
C SER A 520 11.05 26.78 15.86
N SER A 521 11.89 27.77 15.63
CA SER A 521 12.10 28.50 14.36
C SER A 521 11.00 29.50 13.93
N VAL A 522 10.50 30.33 14.85
CA VAL A 522 9.50 31.36 14.57
C VAL A 522 10.13 32.75 14.79
N ASP A 523 9.72 33.74 13.99
CA ASP A 523 10.11 35.13 14.17
C ASP A 523 9.54 35.73 15.49
N SER A 524 10.19 36.74 16.05
CA SER A 524 9.85 37.31 17.37
C SER A 524 8.43 37.88 17.47
N GLU A 525 7.87 38.42 16.38
CA GLU A 525 6.50 38.95 16.35
C GLU A 525 5.47 37.83 16.44
N THR A 526 5.64 36.81 15.61
CA THR A 526 4.78 35.63 15.63
C THR A 526 4.93 34.84 16.93
N GLU A 527 6.14 34.79 17.52
CA GLU A 527 6.34 34.17 18.84
C GLU A 527 5.54 34.89 19.94
N ALA A 528 5.56 36.24 19.98
CA ALA A 528 4.76 36.99 20.94
C ALA A 528 3.25 36.74 20.78
N MET A 529 2.78 36.55 19.53
CA MET A 529 1.39 36.21 19.24
C MET A 529 1.06 34.79 19.73
N ILE A 530 1.92 33.81 19.45
CA ILE A 530 1.79 32.44 19.92
C ILE A 530 1.72 32.39 21.46
N GLN A 531 2.58 33.10 22.15
CA GLN A 531 2.60 33.15 23.63
C GLN A 531 1.29 33.71 24.20
N ARG A 532 0.76 34.80 23.63
CA ARG A 532 -0.53 35.39 24.06
C ARG A 532 -1.70 34.43 23.79
N SER A 533 -1.68 33.74 22.64
CA SER A 533 -2.67 32.74 22.27
C SER A 533 -2.66 31.59 23.26
N LEU A 534 -1.47 31.12 23.62
CA LEU A 534 -1.25 30.00 24.53
C LEU A 534 -1.84 30.30 25.92
N GLU A 535 -1.63 31.55 26.48
CA GLU A 535 -2.21 31.97 27.76
C GLU A 535 -3.75 31.86 27.75
N LYS A 536 -4.39 32.28 26.67
CA LYS A 536 -5.85 32.19 26.52
C LYS A 536 -6.34 30.73 26.40
N ILE A 537 -5.55 29.89 25.74
CA ILE A 537 -5.93 28.47 25.52
C ILE A 537 -5.87 27.67 26.82
N ILE A 538 -4.91 27.94 27.72
CA ILE A 538 -4.72 27.20 28.98
C ILE A 538 -5.68 27.65 30.08
N GLU A 539 -6.29 28.82 29.96
CA GLU A 539 -7.16 29.36 31.01
C GLU A 539 -8.32 28.40 31.34
N GLY A 540 -8.40 28.00 32.62
CA GLY A 540 -9.43 27.05 33.11
C GLY A 540 -9.28 25.59 32.63
N ARG A 541 -8.10 25.22 32.12
CA ARG A 541 -7.80 23.86 31.63
C ARG A 541 -6.53 23.31 32.29
N THR A 542 -6.47 22.01 32.44
CA THR A 542 -5.25 21.30 32.84
C THR A 542 -4.29 21.24 31.66
N ALA A 543 -3.04 21.68 31.85
CA ALA A 543 -2.09 21.76 30.74
C ALA A 543 -0.76 21.04 31.03
N PHE A 544 -0.29 20.25 30.07
CA PHE A 544 1.03 19.62 30.07
C PHE A 544 1.89 20.20 28.95
N PHE A 545 3.06 20.69 29.31
CA PHE A 545 4.05 21.22 28.39
C PHE A 545 5.28 20.32 28.37
N VAL A 546 5.65 19.77 27.21
CA VAL A 546 7.01 19.29 27.00
C VAL A 546 7.84 20.51 26.65
N ALA A 547 8.55 21.03 27.63
CA ALA A 547 9.12 22.36 27.53
C ALA A 547 10.62 22.32 27.21
N HIS A 548 10.99 23.07 26.17
CA HIS A 548 12.38 23.43 25.84
C HIS A 548 12.61 24.93 25.92
N ARG A 549 11.58 25.74 26.26
CA ARG A 549 11.68 27.20 26.41
C ARG A 549 11.43 27.67 27.83
N LEU A 550 12.36 28.47 28.31
CA LEU A 550 12.35 29.04 29.64
C LEU A 550 11.09 29.88 29.93
N SER A 551 10.55 30.61 28.93
CA SER A 551 9.34 31.42 29.07
C SER A 551 8.09 30.60 29.42
N THR A 552 7.95 29.42 28.87
CA THR A 552 6.84 28.48 29.15
C THR A 552 7.03 27.83 30.52
N ILE A 553 8.26 27.40 30.82
CA ILE A 553 8.62 26.77 32.11
C ILE A 553 8.34 27.71 33.29
N LYS A 554 8.73 28.99 33.19
CA LYS A 554 8.54 29.98 34.26
C LYS A 554 7.08 30.25 34.62
N LYS A 555 6.16 30.05 33.68
CA LYS A 555 4.73 30.32 33.89
C LYS A 555 3.95 29.07 34.37
N SER A 556 4.59 27.91 34.41
CA SER A 556 3.95 26.69 34.88
C SER A 556 3.80 26.68 36.39
N ASN A 557 2.69 26.11 36.89
CA ASN A 557 2.46 25.98 38.32
C ASN A 557 3.50 25.05 38.94
N ARG A 558 3.89 24.01 38.25
CA ARG A 558 4.82 22.98 38.71
C ARG A 558 5.68 22.48 37.56
N ILE A 559 6.93 22.24 37.81
CA ILE A 559 7.94 21.73 36.90
C ILE A 559 8.35 20.34 37.37
N LEU A 560 8.38 19.38 36.48
CA LEU A 560 8.84 18.02 36.72
C LEU A 560 10.09 17.76 35.87
N TYR A 561 11.21 17.52 36.54
CA TYR A 561 12.42 17.07 35.86
C TYR A 561 12.41 15.55 35.74
N ILE A 562 12.24 15.07 34.50
CA ILE A 562 12.15 13.65 34.16
C ILE A 562 13.54 13.08 33.83
N GLY A 563 13.94 12.04 34.55
CA GLY A 563 15.21 11.35 34.38
C GLY A 563 15.24 10.06 35.17
N ASN A 564 16.21 9.19 34.89
CA ASN A 564 16.36 7.88 35.54
C ASN A 564 15.03 7.10 35.62
N LYS A 565 14.23 7.15 34.52
CA LYS A 565 12.94 6.46 34.40
C LYS A 565 11.79 6.95 35.30
N GLY A 566 11.96 8.13 35.94
CA GLY A 566 10.97 8.70 36.86
C GLY A 566 11.12 10.21 37.04
N ILE A 567 10.52 10.76 38.09
CA ILE A 567 10.64 12.15 38.46
C ILE A 567 11.86 12.28 39.39
N LEU A 568 12.87 13.07 38.97
CA LEU A 568 14.06 13.34 39.78
C LEU A 568 13.87 14.59 40.66
N GLU A 569 13.20 15.62 40.13
CA GLU A 569 12.93 16.85 40.85
C GLU A 569 11.53 17.35 40.49
N GLU A 570 10.89 17.96 41.49
CA GLU A 570 9.55 18.50 41.38
C GLU A 570 9.46 19.79 42.23
N GLY A 571 8.81 20.81 41.70
CA GLY A 571 8.57 22.09 42.38
C GLY A 571 8.27 23.24 41.44
N SER A 572 8.06 24.42 42.01
CA SER A 572 7.97 25.66 41.25
C SER A 572 9.33 26.07 40.69
N PHE A 573 9.35 26.99 39.70
CA PHE A 573 10.60 27.51 39.13
C PHE A 573 11.54 28.08 40.21
N ALA A 574 11.01 28.85 41.15
CA ALA A 574 11.80 29.46 42.23
C ALA A 574 12.42 28.42 43.18
N GLU A 575 11.64 27.39 43.54
CA GLU A 575 12.09 26.29 44.41
C GLU A 575 13.20 25.48 43.78
N LEU A 576 13.03 25.11 42.49
CA LEU A 576 14.02 24.31 41.78
C LEU A 576 15.32 25.06 41.50
N MET A 577 15.23 26.37 41.21
CA MET A 577 16.41 27.21 41.08
C MET A 577 17.16 27.35 42.42
N ALA A 578 16.44 27.45 43.56
CA ALA A 578 17.03 27.49 44.86
C ALA A 578 17.71 26.19 45.31
N LYS A 579 17.16 25.04 44.89
CA LYS A 579 17.71 23.68 45.16
C LYS A 579 19.06 23.43 44.49
N LYS A 580 19.39 24.18 43.42
CA LYS A 580 20.61 24.01 42.61
C LYS A 580 20.87 22.56 42.14
N GLY A 581 19.81 21.83 41.80
CA GLY A 581 19.86 20.44 41.38
C GLY A 581 19.96 20.26 39.86
N TYR A 582 19.32 19.21 39.36
CA TYR A 582 19.32 18.85 37.90
C TYR A 582 18.69 19.93 37.05
N PHE A 583 17.55 20.50 37.50
CA PHE A 583 16.88 21.58 36.78
C PHE A 583 17.76 22.84 36.71
N TYR A 584 18.38 23.23 37.82
CA TYR A 584 19.33 24.37 37.84
C TYR A 584 20.51 24.17 36.89
N SER A 585 21.04 22.93 36.84
CA SER A 585 22.15 22.59 35.93
C SER A 585 21.73 22.68 34.48
N LEU A 586 20.49 22.27 34.14
CA LEU A 586 19.93 22.36 32.80
C LEU A 586 19.76 23.81 32.33
N GLU A 587 19.31 24.69 33.22
CA GLU A 587 19.06 26.12 32.90
C GLU A 587 20.35 26.95 32.76
N ASN A 588 21.44 26.52 33.38
CA ASN A 588 22.73 27.21 33.32
C ASN A 588 23.75 26.56 32.35
N ALA A 589 23.36 25.49 31.64
CA ALA A 589 24.17 24.84 30.60
C ALA A 589 23.90 25.44 29.22
#